data_dfd44dedbaf5f4c0892515a814fd95f7
#
_entry.id   dfd44dedbaf5f4c0892515a814fd95f7
#
_cell.length_a   1.000
_cell.length_b   1.000
_cell.length_c   1.000
_cell.angle_alpha   90.00
_cell.angle_beta   90.00
_cell.angle_gamma   90.00
#
_symmetry.space_group_name_H-M   'P 1'
#
loop_
_entity.id
_entity.type
_entity.pdbx_description
1 polymer ?
#
loop_
_entity_poly.entity_id
_entity_poly.type
_entity_poly.pdbx_seq_one_letter_code
_entity_poly.pdbx_strand_id
1 'polypeptide(L)'
;APGAGVDLSRIPGMSEHAYLMRTVGDAMKLRAAIISRMEEANLITKHQQRKEMLSFVVVGGGYSGVETAGQIQDLIAGVRRYYDNIREDEATVTLIHSGDRLLSMLGERLGDYTGRCLEKMGVKIVFNKRVRAVTARTVQLSDGTTIPTNLVVRASS
;
A
#
# COMPACT_ATOMS: atom_id res chain seq x y z
N ALA A 1 15.92 -21.48 -1.21
CA ALA A 1 15.79 -20.87 -2.53
C ALA A 1 16.29 -19.42 -2.50
N PRO A 2 17.07 -19.02 -3.50
CA PRO A 2 17.43 -17.64 -3.61
C PRO A 2 16.15 -16.82 -3.67
N GLY A 3 16.03 -15.88 -2.80
CA GLY A 3 14.80 -15.09 -2.74
C GLY A 3 13.71 -15.68 -1.89
N ALA A 4 14.08 -16.57 -0.94
CA ALA A 4 13.15 -16.89 0.13
C ALA A 4 12.79 -15.59 0.84
N GLY A 5 11.91 -14.83 0.22
CA GLY A 5 11.31 -13.69 0.86
C GLY A 5 10.58 -14.15 2.11
N VAL A 6 10.41 -13.24 3.05
CA VAL A 6 9.58 -13.49 4.22
C VAL A 6 8.20 -13.94 3.74
N ASP A 7 7.75 -15.08 4.20
CA ASP A 7 6.39 -15.53 3.91
C ASP A 7 5.41 -14.62 4.65
N LEU A 8 4.91 -13.64 3.93
CA LEU A 8 4.01 -12.62 4.48
C LEU A 8 2.70 -13.23 5.00
N SER A 9 2.33 -14.43 4.51
CA SER A 9 1.10 -15.08 4.96
C SER A 9 1.15 -15.49 6.44
N ARG A 10 2.36 -15.59 7.00
CA ARG A 10 2.55 -15.96 8.41
C ARG A 10 2.43 -14.78 9.38
N ILE A 11 2.36 -13.57 8.87
CA ILE A 11 2.17 -12.40 9.71
C ILE A 11 0.75 -12.43 10.28
N PRO A 12 0.57 -12.33 11.60
CA PRO A 12 -0.77 -12.35 12.21
C PRO A 12 -1.70 -11.33 11.56
N GLY A 13 -2.87 -11.78 11.12
CA GLY A 13 -3.90 -10.96 10.49
C GLY A 13 -3.70 -10.70 8.99
N MET A 14 -2.54 -11.01 8.44
CA MET A 14 -2.26 -10.74 7.02
C MET A 14 -3.21 -11.52 6.10
N SER A 15 -3.38 -12.81 6.35
CA SER A 15 -4.25 -13.65 5.50
C SER A 15 -5.71 -13.24 5.61
N GLU A 16 -6.16 -12.80 6.77
CA GLU A 16 -7.57 -12.43 7.01
C GLU A 16 -7.91 -11.05 6.47
N HIS A 17 -6.96 -10.11 6.47
CA HIS A 17 -7.24 -8.70 6.23
C HIS A 17 -6.58 -8.10 5.00
N ALA A 18 -5.60 -8.78 4.41
CA ALA A 18 -4.88 -8.23 3.26
C ALA A 18 -5.42 -8.77 1.94
N TYR A 19 -5.41 -7.91 0.93
CA TYR A 19 -5.64 -8.30 -0.45
C TYR A 19 -4.37 -8.92 -1.03
N LEU A 20 -4.55 -9.98 -1.79
CA LEU A 20 -3.46 -10.67 -2.47
C LEU A 20 -3.37 -10.15 -3.91
N MET A 21 -2.16 -10.00 -4.43
CA MET A 21 -1.94 -9.57 -5.82
C MET A 21 -1.14 -10.64 -6.58
N ARG A 22 -1.84 -11.61 -7.13
CA ARG A 22 -1.24 -12.69 -7.95
C ARG A 22 -1.86 -12.83 -9.33
N THR A 23 -3.14 -12.51 -9.46
CA THR A 23 -3.90 -12.76 -10.69
C THR A 23 -4.60 -11.50 -11.16
N VAL A 24 -5.09 -11.52 -12.40
CA VAL A 24 -5.92 -10.43 -12.94
C VAL A 24 -7.19 -10.27 -12.09
N GLY A 25 -7.76 -11.40 -11.63
CA GLY A 25 -8.93 -11.35 -10.74
C GLY A 25 -8.63 -10.63 -9.42
N ASP A 26 -7.43 -10.86 -8.84
CA ASP A 26 -6.99 -10.15 -7.65
C ASP A 26 -6.91 -8.63 -7.91
N ALA A 27 -6.35 -8.25 -9.05
CA ALA A 27 -6.24 -6.85 -9.43
C ALA A 27 -7.62 -6.18 -9.58
N MET A 28 -8.57 -6.89 -10.16
CA MET A 28 -9.94 -6.40 -10.31
C MET A 28 -10.63 -6.21 -8.96
N LYS A 29 -10.44 -7.15 -8.05
CA LYS A 29 -10.98 -7.06 -6.68
C LYS A 29 -10.39 -5.87 -5.94
N LEU A 30 -9.08 -5.68 -6.05
CA LEU A 30 -8.40 -4.56 -5.41
C LEU A 30 -8.89 -3.23 -5.96
N ARG A 31 -9.00 -3.10 -7.28
CA ARG A 31 -9.52 -1.90 -7.91
C ARG A 31 -10.93 -1.58 -7.42
N ALA A 32 -11.81 -2.58 -7.40
CA ALA A 32 -13.18 -2.40 -6.91
C ALA A 32 -13.20 -1.96 -5.43
N ALA A 33 -12.33 -2.54 -4.61
CA ALA A 33 -12.23 -2.18 -3.20
C ALA A 33 -11.77 -0.72 -3.02
N ILE A 34 -10.79 -0.27 -3.79
CA ILE A 34 -10.30 1.11 -3.72
C ILE A 34 -11.40 2.09 -4.11
N ILE A 35 -12.08 1.83 -5.22
CA ILE A 35 -13.19 2.67 -5.68
C ILE A 35 -14.30 2.72 -4.62
N SER A 36 -14.63 1.59 -4.02
CA SER A 36 -15.63 1.53 -2.96
C SER A 36 -15.25 2.40 -1.76
N ARG A 37 -13.96 2.40 -1.36
CA ARG A 37 -13.48 3.28 -0.28
C ARG A 37 -13.55 4.75 -0.66
N MET A 38 -13.24 5.08 -1.91
CA MET A 38 -13.35 6.45 -2.40
C MET A 38 -14.80 6.93 -2.33
N GLU A 39 -15.74 6.09 -2.76
CA GLU A 39 -17.17 6.42 -2.72
C GLU A 39 -17.65 6.62 -1.27
N GLU A 40 -17.29 5.71 -0.37
CA GLU A 40 -17.64 5.82 1.04
C GLU A 40 -17.03 7.08 1.67
N ALA A 41 -15.76 7.34 1.40
CA ALA A 41 -15.05 8.50 1.94
C ALA A 41 -15.67 9.81 1.46
N ASN A 42 -16.17 9.85 0.23
CA ASN A 42 -16.83 11.03 -0.32
C ASN A 42 -18.09 11.42 0.44
N LEU A 43 -18.69 10.49 1.17
CA LEU A 43 -19.88 10.71 2.00
C LEU A 43 -19.53 11.09 3.44
N ILE A 44 -18.27 10.97 3.84
CA ILE A 44 -17.81 11.27 5.20
C ILE A 44 -17.51 12.77 5.31
N THR A 45 -18.04 13.42 6.33
CA THR A 45 -17.85 14.86 6.54
C THR A 45 -16.58 15.20 7.30
N LYS A 46 -16.10 14.30 8.15
CA LYS A 46 -14.93 14.55 8.99
C LYS A 46 -13.63 14.21 8.24
N HIS A 47 -12.76 15.19 8.11
CA HIS A 47 -11.47 15.08 7.44
C HIS A 47 -10.63 13.90 7.95
N GLN A 48 -10.52 13.77 9.28
CA GLN A 48 -9.72 12.69 9.88
C GLN A 48 -10.27 11.31 9.52
N GLN A 49 -11.58 11.14 9.51
CA GLN A 49 -12.20 9.87 9.12
C GLN A 49 -11.99 9.56 7.65
N ARG A 50 -12.04 10.57 6.77
CA ARG A 50 -11.72 10.37 5.35
C ARG A 50 -10.27 9.92 5.17
N LYS A 51 -9.33 10.54 5.88
CA LYS A 51 -7.91 10.16 5.80
C LYS A 51 -7.68 8.71 6.23
N GLU A 52 -8.35 8.26 7.27
CA GLU A 52 -8.25 6.87 7.72
C GLU A 52 -8.85 5.90 6.69
N MET A 53 -9.99 6.25 6.12
CA MET A 53 -10.65 5.45 5.07
C MET A 53 -9.80 5.34 3.80
N LEU A 54 -9.04 6.39 3.49
CA LEU A 54 -8.24 6.50 2.27
C LEU A 54 -6.74 6.26 2.49
N SER A 55 -6.38 5.60 3.57
CA SER A 55 -5.02 5.15 3.82
C SER A 55 -4.84 3.74 3.27
N PHE A 56 -4.07 3.60 2.20
CA PHE A 56 -3.79 2.33 1.52
C PHE A 56 -2.35 1.92 1.78
N VAL A 57 -2.14 0.67 2.17
CA VAL A 57 -0.82 0.17 2.52
C VAL A 57 -0.46 -1.03 1.64
N VAL A 58 0.72 -0.99 1.05
CA VAL A 58 1.29 -2.11 0.28
C VAL A 58 2.49 -2.63 1.05
N VAL A 59 2.54 -3.93 1.27
CA VAL A 59 3.63 -4.60 2.00
C VAL A 59 4.50 -5.38 1.03
N GLY A 60 5.78 -5.03 0.96
CA GLY A 60 6.76 -5.67 0.11
C GLY A 60 7.32 -4.75 -0.96
N GLY A 61 8.64 -4.51 -0.93
CA GLY A 61 9.34 -3.59 -1.84
C GLY A 61 10.00 -4.26 -3.04
N GLY A 62 9.57 -5.46 -3.40
CA GLY A 62 9.98 -6.10 -4.64
C GLY A 62 9.22 -5.56 -5.85
N TYR A 63 9.39 -6.21 -7.01
CA TYR A 63 8.78 -5.76 -8.25
C TYR A 63 7.25 -5.62 -8.14
N SER A 64 6.60 -6.63 -7.59
CA SER A 64 5.14 -6.65 -7.46
C SER A 64 4.63 -5.51 -6.55
N GLY A 65 5.30 -5.28 -5.42
CA GLY A 65 4.91 -4.22 -4.49
C GLY A 65 5.09 -2.83 -5.08
N VAL A 66 6.21 -2.60 -5.75
CA VAL A 66 6.49 -1.34 -6.44
C VAL A 66 5.44 -1.07 -7.51
N GLU A 67 5.17 -2.06 -8.35
CA GLU A 67 4.16 -1.94 -9.41
C GLU A 67 2.77 -1.69 -8.84
N THR A 68 2.39 -2.44 -7.81
CA THR A 68 1.08 -2.29 -7.16
C THR A 68 0.92 -0.90 -6.54
N ALA A 69 1.93 -0.42 -5.81
CA ALA A 69 1.88 0.91 -5.20
C ALA A 69 1.71 2.01 -6.26
N GLY A 70 2.45 1.91 -7.35
CA GLY A 70 2.34 2.85 -8.47
C GLY A 70 0.96 2.82 -9.12
N GLN A 71 0.42 1.64 -9.35
CA GLN A 71 -0.91 1.48 -9.95
C GLN A 71 -2.02 2.03 -9.05
N ILE A 72 -1.94 1.79 -7.75
CA ILE A 72 -2.92 2.33 -6.80
C ILE A 72 -2.86 3.86 -6.81
N GLN A 73 -1.67 4.42 -6.78
CA GLN A 73 -1.50 5.88 -6.80
C GLN A 73 -2.05 6.48 -8.08
N ASP A 74 -1.79 5.88 -9.23
CA ASP A 74 -2.33 6.33 -10.51
C ASP A 74 -3.86 6.26 -10.54
N LEU A 75 -4.42 5.19 -10.02
CA LEU A 75 -5.87 5.03 -9.94
C LEU A 75 -6.51 6.14 -9.10
N ILE A 76 -5.96 6.37 -7.92
CA ILE A 76 -6.44 7.42 -7.01
C ILE A 76 -6.37 8.79 -7.68
N ALA A 77 -5.23 9.12 -8.28
CA ALA A 77 -5.03 10.40 -8.96
C ALA A 77 -6.02 10.58 -10.12
N GLY A 78 -6.32 9.50 -10.85
CA GLY A 78 -7.22 9.54 -11.98
C GLY A 78 -8.69 9.68 -11.62
N VAL A 79 -9.11 9.09 -10.51
CA VAL A 79 -10.54 9.08 -10.13
C VAL A 79 -10.91 10.15 -9.12
N ARG A 80 -9.95 10.74 -8.40
CA ARG A 80 -10.22 11.70 -7.32
C ARG A 80 -11.11 12.87 -7.80
N ARG A 81 -10.94 13.31 -9.03
CA ARG A 81 -11.72 14.42 -9.61
C ARG A 81 -13.24 14.15 -9.64
N TYR A 82 -13.66 12.89 -9.54
CA TYR A 82 -15.06 12.52 -9.53
C TYR A 82 -15.67 12.54 -8.10
N TYR A 83 -14.84 12.85 -7.09
CA TYR A 83 -15.24 12.84 -5.68
C TYR A 83 -14.97 14.22 -5.07
N ASP A 84 -15.98 15.08 -5.11
CA ASP A 84 -15.84 16.51 -4.77
C ASP A 84 -15.39 16.77 -3.34
N ASN A 85 -15.71 15.86 -2.43
CA ASN A 85 -15.38 16.03 -1.01
C ASN A 85 -13.99 15.52 -0.63
N ILE A 86 -13.35 14.78 -1.52
CA ILE A 86 -12.02 14.21 -1.26
C ILE A 86 -10.95 15.19 -1.71
N ARG A 87 -10.11 15.61 -0.77
CA ARG A 87 -8.97 16.50 -1.05
C ARG A 87 -7.77 15.69 -1.50
N GLU A 88 -6.87 16.34 -2.21
CA GLU A 88 -5.67 15.72 -2.76
C GLU A 88 -4.78 15.07 -1.69
N ASP A 89 -4.70 15.67 -0.51
CA ASP A 89 -3.87 15.17 0.59
C ASP A 89 -4.52 14.10 1.45
N GLU A 90 -5.78 13.75 1.20
CA GLU A 90 -6.51 12.81 2.05
C GLU A 90 -6.30 11.34 1.68
N ALA A 91 -5.99 11.05 0.42
CA ALA A 91 -5.72 9.68 -0.01
C ALA A 91 -4.21 9.43 -0.04
N THR A 92 -3.75 8.40 0.66
CA THR A 92 -2.32 8.10 0.77
C THR A 92 -2.05 6.65 0.43
N VAL A 93 -0.93 6.41 -0.25
CA VAL A 93 -0.39 5.08 -0.50
C VAL A 93 0.94 4.97 0.21
N THR A 94 1.08 3.97 1.07
CA THR A 94 2.32 3.72 1.81
C THR A 94 2.86 2.35 1.41
N LEU A 95 4.10 2.30 0.95
CA LEU A 95 4.81 1.07 0.62
C LEU A 95 5.77 0.77 1.77
N ILE A 96 5.59 -0.37 2.42
CA ILE A 96 6.43 -0.80 3.55
C ILE A 96 7.40 -1.87 3.06
N HIS A 97 8.69 -1.66 3.30
CA HIS A 97 9.73 -2.60 2.93
C HIS A 97 10.67 -2.86 4.10
N SER A 98 11.03 -4.12 4.28
CA SER A 98 11.91 -4.54 5.38
C SER A 98 13.39 -4.20 5.14
N GLY A 99 13.79 -4.01 3.90
CA GLY A 99 15.15 -3.62 3.54
C GLY A 99 15.34 -2.12 3.45
N ASP A 100 16.56 -1.73 3.10
CA ASP A 100 16.97 -0.33 2.97
C ASP A 100 16.79 0.21 1.55
N ARG A 101 16.36 -0.64 0.63
CA ARG A 101 16.33 -0.31 -0.80
C ARG A 101 15.26 -1.12 -1.52
N LEU A 102 14.53 -0.48 -2.44
CA LEU A 102 13.57 -1.17 -3.31
C LEU A 102 14.33 -1.97 -4.37
N LEU A 103 13.69 -3.04 -4.86
CA LEU A 103 14.21 -3.82 -5.98
C LEU A 103 15.67 -4.23 -5.78
N SER A 104 16.02 -4.68 -4.59
CA SER A 104 17.42 -4.97 -4.22
C SER A 104 18.14 -5.90 -5.19
N MET A 105 17.41 -6.80 -5.84
CA MET A 105 17.94 -7.74 -6.83
C MET A 105 18.35 -7.07 -8.14
N LEU A 106 17.89 -5.86 -8.42
CA LEU A 106 18.14 -5.14 -9.68
C LEU A 106 19.24 -4.08 -9.54
N GLY A 107 19.84 -3.97 -8.37
CA GLY A 107 20.93 -3.05 -8.11
C GLY A 107 20.49 -1.73 -7.51
N GLU A 108 21.46 -1.05 -6.93
CA GLU A 108 21.27 0.17 -6.16
C GLU A 108 20.69 1.32 -6.97
N ARG A 109 21.21 1.54 -8.16
CA ARG A 109 20.80 2.67 -9.02
C ARG A 109 19.33 2.60 -9.39
N LEU A 110 18.87 1.41 -9.80
CA LEU A 110 17.50 1.22 -10.23
C LEU A 110 16.54 1.31 -9.04
N GLY A 111 16.94 0.74 -7.90
CA GLY A 111 16.14 0.84 -6.67
C GLY A 111 15.95 2.28 -6.22
N ASP A 112 17.02 3.07 -6.20
CA ASP A 112 16.96 4.48 -5.80
C ASP A 112 16.14 5.31 -6.80
N TYR A 113 16.33 5.07 -8.08
CA TYR A 113 15.56 5.74 -9.12
C TYR A 113 14.06 5.45 -8.98
N THR A 114 13.72 4.19 -8.79
CA THR A 114 12.34 3.76 -8.61
C THR A 114 11.71 4.41 -7.38
N GLY A 115 12.45 4.46 -6.27
CA GLY A 115 11.99 5.12 -5.06
C GLY A 115 11.67 6.57 -5.29
N ARG A 116 12.55 7.30 -5.98
CA ARG A 116 12.30 8.70 -6.30
C ARG A 116 11.09 8.90 -7.20
N CYS A 117 10.89 8.00 -8.17
CA CYS A 117 9.72 8.07 -9.05
C CYS A 117 8.42 7.87 -8.27
N LEU A 118 8.39 6.87 -7.37
CA LEU A 118 7.23 6.62 -6.53
C LEU A 118 6.92 7.81 -5.60
N GLU A 119 7.95 8.38 -4.99
CA GLU A 119 7.79 9.55 -4.12
C GLU A 119 7.25 10.76 -4.88
N LYS A 120 7.71 10.97 -6.10
CA LYS A 120 7.18 12.03 -6.98
C LYS A 120 5.71 11.84 -7.30
N MET A 121 5.27 10.59 -7.44
CA MET A 121 3.86 10.26 -7.64
C MET A 121 3.01 10.51 -6.39
N GLY A 122 3.64 10.61 -5.22
CA GLY A 122 2.96 10.81 -3.95
C GLY A 122 2.96 9.58 -3.05
N VAL A 123 3.60 8.50 -3.43
CA VAL A 123 3.72 7.29 -2.60
C VAL A 123 4.70 7.55 -1.47
N LYS A 124 4.30 7.19 -0.25
CA LYS A 124 5.20 7.19 0.91
C LYS A 124 5.91 5.84 0.99
N ILE A 125 7.22 5.85 1.20
CA ILE A 125 8.00 4.63 1.33
C ILE A 125 8.57 4.55 2.74
N VAL A 126 8.33 3.43 3.41
CA VAL A 126 8.86 3.14 4.75
C VAL A 126 9.88 2.01 4.60
N PHE A 127 11.15 2.34 4.82
CA PHE A 127 12.24 1.37 4.76
C PHE A 127 12.61 0.85 6.14
N ASN A 128 13.25 -0.31 6.17
CA ASN A 128 13.83 -0.92 7.38
C ASN A 128 12.80 -1.19 8.46
N LYS A 129 11.56 -1.46 8.06
CA LYS A 129 10.49 -1.81 8.97
C LYS A 129 9.82 -3.09 8.49
N ARG A 130 9.56 -3.98 9.43
CA ARG A 130 8.80 -5.20 9.15
C ARG A 130 7.38 -5.00 9.67
N VAL A 131 6.42 -5.54 8.95
CA VAL A 131 5.04 -5.62 9.44
C VAL A 131 4.99 -6.75 10.47
N ARG A 132 4.54 -6.42 11.67
CA ARG A 132 4.43 -7.38 12.77
C ARG A 132 3.03 -8.01 12.85
N ALA A 133 2.00 -7.24 12.55
CA ALA A 133 0.62 -7.71 12.55
C ALA A 133 -0.25 -6.79 11.72
N VAL A 134 -1.35 -7.34 11.21
CA VAL A 134 -2.37 -6.59 10.47
C VAL A 134 -3.70 -6.83 11.15
N THR A 135 -4.43 -5.75 11.40
CA THR A 135 -5.82 -5.83 11.88
C THR A 135 -6.76 -5.27 10.81
N ALA A 136 -8.05 -5.28 11.08
CA ALA A 136 -9.04 -4.71 10.18
C ALA A 136 -8.83 -3.20 9.92
N ARG A 137 -8.10 -2.51 10.81
CA ARG A 137 -7.95 -1.05 10.77
C ARG A 137 -6.53 -0.54 10.89
N THR A 138 -5.56 -1.41 11.11
CA THR A 138 -4.17 -0.97 11.31
C THR A 138 -3.16 -1.96 10.76
N VAL A 139 -1.98 -1.45 10.45
CA VAL A 139 -0.76 -2.23 10.27
C VAL A 139 0.18 -1.88 11.42
N GLN A 140 0.63 -2.89 12.15
CA GLN A 140 1.59 -2.73 13.25
C GLN A 140 2.99 -3.05 12.75
N LEU A 141 3.94 -2.15 13.01
CA LEU A 141 5.32 -2.30 12.59
C LEU A 141 6.20 -2.82 13.72
N SER A 142 7.37 -3.33 13.34
CA SER A 142 8.33 -3.93 14.27
C SER A 142 8.88 -2.97 15.32
N ASP A 143 8.84 -1.67 15.07
CA ASP A 143 9.28 -0.65 16.03
C ASP A 143 8.19 -0.20 16.99
N GLY A 144 7.03 -0.83 16.94
CA GLY A 144 5.88 -0.50 17.80
C GLY A 144 4.94 0.56 17.23
N THR A 145 5.30 1.20 16.11
CA THR A 145 4.39 2.15 15.48
C THR A 145 3.25 1.45 14.75
N THR A 146 2.14 2.15 14.58
CA THR A 146 0.99 1.65 13.82
C THR A 146 0.63 2.63 12.72
N ILE A 147 0.15 2.09 11.60
CA ILE A 147 -0.37 2.87 10.50
C ILE A 147 -1.85 2.57 10.38
N PRO A 148 -2.74 3.55 10.57
CA PRO A 148 -4.16 3.35 10.32
C PRO A 148 -4.39 3.07 8.84
N THR A 149 -5.19 2.05 8.54
CA THR A 149 -5.53 1.70 7.17
C THR A 149 -6.76 0.83 7.15
N ASN A 150 -7.55 0.98 6.09
CA ASN A 150 -8.68 0.11 5.80
C ASN A 150 -8.37 -0.89 4.68
N LEU A 151 -7.20 -0.78 4.07
CA LEU A 151 -6.87 -1.63 2.94
C LEU A 151 -5.37 -1.90 2.90
N VAL A 152 -5.02 -3.16 3.08
CA VAL A 152 -3.63 -3.64 3.01
C VAL A 152 -3.51 -4.59 1.82
N VAL A 153 -2.47 -4.42 1.03
CA VAL A 153 -2.14 -5.33 -0.07
C VAL A 153 -0.87 -6.08 0.27
N ARG A 154 -0.94 -7.39 0.21
CA ARG A 154 0.22 -8.25 0.31
C ARG A 154 0.77 -8.47 -1.10
N ALA A 155 1.91 -7.87 -1.37
CA ALA A 155 2.60 -8.07 -2.64
C ALA A 155 3.51 -9.30 -2.51
N SER A 156 3.32 -10.27 -3.38
CA SER A 156 4.23 -11.42 -3.42
C SER A 156 5.55 -10.99 -4.06
N SER A 157 6.62 -11.45 -3.48
CA SER A 157 7.95 -11.28 -4.05
C SER A 157 8.19 -12.29 -5.17
#